data_d6fdfd9142e92327db0675b9bcb9e251
#
_entry.id   d6fdfd9142e92327db0675b9bcb9e251
#
_cell.length_a   1.000
_cell.length_b   1.000
_cell.length_c   1.000
_cell.angle_alpha   90.00
_cell.angle_beta   90.00
_cell.angle_gamma   90.00
#
_symmetry.space_group_name_H-M   'P 1'
#
loop_
_entity.id
_entity.type
_entity.pdbx_description
1 polymer ?
#
loop_
_entity_poly.entity_id
_entity_poly.type
_entity_poly.pdbx_seq_one_letter_code
_entity_poly.pdbx_strand_id
1 'polypeptide(L)'
;MPDQTAAPDTATAPDTVTGPDFATVPYDLLITGGTVIDGTGAAPRRADVAVRGDRVVRVGDPEPDARAVTTLDATGLAVTPGFVDLHSHADFSVLAMPDAEACLRQG
;
A
#
# COMPACT_ATOMS: atom_id res chain seq x y z
N MET A 1 -19.44 -8.13 40.04
CA MET A 1 -19.18 -8.49 38.65
C MET A 1 -18.77 -7.22 37.93
N PRO A 2 -17.51 -6.99 37.68
CA PRO A 2 -17.12 -5.86 36.88
C PRO A 2 -17.50 -6.19 35.42
N ASP A 3 -18.27 -5.30 34.85
CA ASP A 3 -18.60 -5.25 33.45
C ASP A 3 -17.31 -5.12 32.64
N GLN A 4 -16.91 -6.19 31.95
CA GLN A 4 -15.89 -6.11 30.94
C GLN A 4 -16.56 -5.71 29.63
N THR A 5 -16.96 -4.48 29.55
CA THR A 5 -17.21 -3.84 28.27
C THR A 5 -15.86 -3.73 27.61
N ALA A 6 -15.53 -4.71 26.78
CA ALA A 6 -14.43 -4.62 25.86
C ALA A 6 -14.61 -3.30 25.09
N ALA A 7 -13.68 -2.38 25.26
CA ALA A 7 -13.63 -1.23 24.40
C ALA A 7 -13.63 -1.70 22.96
N PRO A 8 -14.47 -1.15 22.08
CA PRO A 8 -14.39 -1.48 20.69
C PRO A 8 -12.99 -1.16 20.25
N ASP A 9 -12.36 -2.16 19.67
CA ASP A 9 -11.13 -1.94 18.93
C ASP A 9 -11.50 -1.01 17.77
N THR A 10 -11.40 0.26 18.02
CA THR A 10 -11.38 1.24 16.97
C THR A 10 -10.04 1.13 16.28
N ALA A 11 -9.92 0.16 15.40
CA ALA A 11 -9.06 0.32 14.25
C ALA A 11 -9.62 1.52 13.48
N THR A 12 -9.33 2.69 14.00
CA THR A 12 -9.57 3.92 13.32
C THR A 12 -8.78 3.81 12.04
N ALA A 13 -9.47 3.73 10.91
CA ALA A 13 -8.87 4.13 9.66
C ALA A 13 -8.04 5.38 9.95
N PRO A 14 -6.79 5.47 9.46
CA PRO A 14 -5.94 6.60 9.75
C PRO A 14 -6.75 7.85 9.49
N ASP A 15 -6.82 8.67 10.51
CA ASP A 15 -7.59 9.89 10.49
C ASP A 15 -7.39 10.57 9.16
N THR A 16 -8.51 10.90 8.54
CA THR A 16 -8.49 11.87 7.47
C THR A 16 -7.93 13.11 8.10
N VAL A 17 -6.63 13.31 7.98
CA VAL A 17 -5.99 14.52 8.48
C VAL A 17 -6.49 15.64 7.59
N THR A 18 -7.57 16.25 8.01
CA THR A 18 -8.10 17.48 7.45
C THR A 18 -7.20 18.62 7.90
N GLY A 19 -6.01 18.70 7.29
CA GLY A 19 -5.17 19.88 7.37
C GLY A 19 -5.21 20.60 6.03
N PRO A 20 -5.20 21.93 5.99
CA PRO A 20 -5.31 22.70 4.75
C PRO A 20 -4.18 22.50 3.75
N ASP A 21 -3.14 21.77 4.10
CA ASP A 21 -1.91 21.73 3.31
C ASP A 21 -1.56 20.38 2.67
N PHE A 22 -2.41 19.36 2.83
CA PHE A 22 -2.13 18.06 2.21
C PHE A 22 -2.28 18.04 0.68
N ALA A 23 -3.01 19.01 0.14
CA ALA A 23 -3.14 19.16 -1.31
C ALA A 23 -1.88 19.73 -2.00
N THR A 24 -0.95 20.28 -1.22
CA THR A 24 0.24 20.94 -1.74
C THR A 24 1.52 20.13 -1.59
N VAL A 25 1.53 19.12 -0.72
CA VAL A 25 2.70 18.27 -0.52
C VAL A 25 2.64 17.09 -1.48
N PRO A 26 3.62 16.94 -2.37
CA PRO A 26 3.60 15.82 -3.31
C PRO A 26 3.71 14.50 -2.56
N TYR A 27 3.14 13.46 -3.15
CA TYR A 27 3.41 12.09 -2.73
C TYR A 27 4.84 11.72 -3.09
N ASP A 28 5.42 10.78 -2.36
CA ASP A 28 6.73 10.24 -2.73
C ASP A 28 6.61 9.35 -3.96
N LEU A 29 5.53 8.55 -4.00
CA LEU A 29 5.21 7.69 -5.12
C LEU A 29 3.71 7.72 -5.40
N LEU A 30 3.36 7.82 -6.68
CA LEU A 30 2.00 7.66 -7.18
C LEU A 30 1.98 6.56 -8.24
N ILE A 31 1.17 5.53 -8.02
CA ILE A 31 0.94 4.44 -8.98
C ILE A 31 -0.40 4.68 -9.62
N THR A 32 -0.43 4.85 -10.93
CA THR A 32 -1.63 5.28 -11.67
C THR A 32 -2.16 4.21 -12.60
N GLY A 33 -3.47 4.19 -12.79
CA GLY A 33 -4.14 3.44 -13.84
C GLY A 33 -4.15 1.91 -13.69
N GLY A 34 -3.66 1.38 -12.58
CA GLY A 34 -3.60 -0.04 -12.32
C GLY A 34 -4.94 -0.65 -11.88
N THR A 35 -5.02 -1.97 -11.94
CA THR A 35 -6.10 -2.73 -11.33
C THR A 35 -5.67 -3.15 -9.93
N VAL A 36 -6.25 -2.54 -8.91
CA VAL A 36 -5.92 -2.83 -7.51
C VAL A 36 -6.63 -4.09 -7.05
N ILE A 37 -5.84 -5.00 -6.48
CA ILE A 37 -6.29 -6.22 -5.79
C ILE A 37 -5.70 -6.13 -4.38
N ASP A 38 -6.49 -5.70 -3.42
CA ASP A 38 -6.00 -5.26 -2.12
C ASP A 38 -5.80 -6.38 -1.08
N GLY A 39 -6.08 -7.61 -1.45
CA GLY A 39 -5.92 -8.76 -0.55
C GLY A 39 -7.06 -8.93 0.47
N THR A 40 -8.10 -8.11 0.44
CA THR A 40 -9.24 -8.21 1.37
C THR A 40 -10.33 -9.18 0.91
N GLY A 41 -10.21 -9.71 -0.31
CA GLY A 41 -11.27 -10.48 -0.96
C GLY A 41 -12.28 -9.61 -1.72
N ALA A 42 -12.13 -8.29 -1.70
CA ALA A 42 -12.94 -7.39 -2.51
C ALA A 42 -12.63 -7.58 -4.01
N ALA A 43 -13.61 -7.24 -4.85
CA ALA A 43 -13.43 -7.30 -6.29
C ALA A 43 -12.28 -6.37 -6.75
N PRO A 44 -11.49 -6.79 -7.74
CA PRO A 44 -10.49 -5.93 -8.37
C PRO A 44 -11.13 -4.65 -8.88
N ARG A 45 -10.44 -3.52 -8.71
CA ARG A 45 -10.94 -2.22 -9.16
C ARG A 45 -9.82 -1.36 -9.72
N ARG A 46 -10.15 -0.52 -10.68
CA ARG A 46 -9.21 0.52 -11.12
C ARG A 46 -9.10 1.58 -10.04
N ALA A 47 -7.87 1.85 -9.65
CA ALA A 47 -7.59 2.88 -8.66
C ALA A 47 -6.13 3.33 -8.76
N ASP A 48 -5.87 4.52 -8.27
CA ASP A 48 -4.51 5.01 -8.05
C ASP A 48 -4.09 4.74 -6.61
N VAL A 49 -2.81 4.50 -6.42
CA VAL A 49 -2.21 4.24 -5.11
C VAL A 49 -1.15 5.31 -4.84
N ALA A 50 -1.30 6.02 -3.74
CA ALA A 50 -0.36 7.04 -3.32
C ALA A 50 0.38 6.62 -2.05
N VAL A 51 1.69 6.84 -2.05
CA VAL A 51 2.60 6.50 -0.96
C VAL A 51 3.31 7.75 -0.47
N ARG A 52 3.44 7.85 0.84
CA ARG A 52 4.24 8.87 1.51
C ARG A 52 5.06 8.23 2.62
N GLY A 53 6.40 8.42 2.53
CA GLY A 53 7.33 7.70 3.39
C GLY A 53 7.19 6.19 3.19
N ASP A 54 6.95 5.49 4.27
CA ASP A 54 6.76 4.04 4.32
C ASP A 54 5.28 3.58 4.29
N ARG A 55 4.35 4.50 3.95
CA ARG A 55 2.93 4.23 4.07
C ARG A 55 2.16 4.49 2.78
N VAL A 56 1.25 3.57 2.50
CA VAL A 56 0.17 3.82 1.54
C VAL A 56 -0.82 4.77 2.22
N VAL A 57 -0.95 5.97 1.69
CA VAL A 57 -1.80 7.02 2.28
C VAL A 57 -3.13 7.18 1.55
N ARG A 58 -3.23 6.64 0.33
CA ARG A 58 -4.46 6.70 -0.45
C ARG A 58 -4.54 5.56 -1.45
N VAL A 59 -5.71 4.99 -1.58
CA VAL A 59 -6.12 4.11 -2.68
C VAL A 59 -7.50 4.55 -3.12
N GLY A 60 -7.65 4.99 -4.35
CA GLY A 60 -8.94 5.50 -4.83
C GLY A 60 -8.90 6.00 -6.25
N ASP A 61 -9.96 6.67 -6.64
CA ASP A 61 -10.09 7.26 -7.98
C ASP A 61 -8.94 8.22 -8.29
N PRO A 62 -8.60 8.39 -9.57
CA PRO A 62 -7.59 9.36 -9.99
C PRO A 62 -7.86 10.75 -9.41
N GLU A 63 -6.82 11.37 -8.93
CA GLU A 63 -6.85 12.74 -8.42
C GLU A 63 -6.17 13.65 -9.45
N PRO A 64 -6.92 14.52 -10.14
CA PRO A 64 -6.39 15.26 -11.29
C PRO A 64 -5.19 16.15 -10.97
N ASP A 65 -5.12 16.67 -9.74
CA ASP A 65 -4.06 17.57 -9.29
C ASP A 65 -3.00 16.86 -8.43
N ALA A 66 -3.05 15.53 -8.36
CA ALA A 66 -2.07 14.76 -7.59
C ALA A 66 -0.67 15.00 -8.13
N ARG A 67 0.25 15.28 -7.22
CA ARG A 67 1.68 15.43 -7.51
C ARG A 67 2.47 14.38 -6.75
N ALA A 68 3.48 13.86 -7.38
CA ALA A 68 4.40 12.90 -6.75
C ALA A 68 5.83 13.14 -7.21
N VAL A 69 6.78 12.79 -6.37
CA VAL A 69 8.20 12.76 -6.73
C VAL A 69 8.44 11.73 -7.83
N THR A 70 7.81 10.57 -7.70
CA THR A 70 7.86 9.50 -8.69
C THR A 70 6.44 9.06 -9.06
N THR A 71 6.18 8.90 -10.34
CA THR A 71 4.92 8.34 -10.84
C THR A 71 5.20 7.08 -11.64
N LEU A 72 4.47 6.00 -11.34
CA LEU A 72 4.50 4.74 -12.07
C LEU A 72 3.16 4.54 -12.81
N ASP A 73 3.25 4.36 -14.11
CA ASP A 73 2.09 3.97 -14.90
C ASP A 73 1.90 2.45 -14.81
N ALA A 74 0.83 2.02 -14.16
CA ALA A 74 0.45 0.63 -14.01
C ALA A 74 -0.72 0.24 -14.92
N THR A 75 -0.95 0.98 -15.98
CA THR A 75 -2.03 0.68 -16.95
C THR A 75 -1.86 -0.74 -17.50
N GLY A 76 -2.89 -1.55 -17.39
CA GLY A 76 -2.88 -2.95 -17.82
C GLY A 76 -2.19 -3.92 -16.83
N LEU A 77 -1.70 -3.41 -15.70
CA LEU A 77 -1.05 -4.21 -14.66
C LEU A 77 -1.94 -4.33 -13.42
N ALA A 78 -1.70 -5.40 -12.65
CA ALA A 78 -2.26 -5.54 -11.31
C ALA A 78 -1.36 -4.83 -10.29
N VAL A 79 -2.00 -4.13 -9.35
CA VAL A 79 -1.34 -3.52 -8.21
C VAL A 79 -1.83 -4.24 -6.96
N THR A 80 -0.92 -4.91 -6.28
CA THR A 80 -1.23 -5.75 -5.13
C THR A 80 -0.32 -5.40 -3.95
N PRO A 81 -0.71 -5.72 -2.70
CA PRO A 81 0.26 -5.81 -1.61
C PRO A 81 1.37 -6.79 -1.95
N GLY A 82 2.54 -6.60 -1.35
CA GLY A 82 3.63 -7.57 -1.45
C GLY A 82 3.19 -8.95 -0.95
N PHE A 83 3.73 -10.00 -1.56
CA PHE A 83 3.40 -11.37 -1.17
C PHE A 83 4.11 -11.75 0.13
N VAL A 84 3.38 -12.42 1.01
CA VAL A 84 3.94 -13.05 2.21
C VAL A 84 4.16 -14.52 1.90
N ASP A 85 5.43 -14.93 1.83
CA ASP A 85 5.80 -16.32 1.62
C ASP A 85 5.87 -17.04 2.97
N LEU A 86 4.94 -17.95 3.19
CA LEU A 86 4.83 -18.71 4.44
C LEU A 86 5.70 -19.98 4.45
N HIS A 87 6.26 -20.37 3.33
CA HIS A 87 7.07 -21.57 3.21
C HIS A 87 8.10 -21.42 2.08
N SER A 88 9.31 -21.05 2.45
CA SER A 88 10.43 -21.02 1.50
C SER A 88 11.71 -21.50 2.18
N HIS A 89 12.71 -21.85 1.38
CA HIS A 89 14.06 -22.18 1.84
C HIS A 89 15.00 -20.97 1.75
N ALA A 90 14.45 -19.76 1.67
CA ALA A 90 15.21 -18.52 1.59
C ALA A 90 15.99 -18.20 2.88
N ASP A 91 15.64 -18.82 3.99
CA ASP A 91 16.32 -18.71 5.28
C ASP A 91 17.84 -18.98 5.20
N PHE A 92 18.25 -19.92 4.34
CA PHE A 92 19.68 -20.17 4.10
C PHE A 92 20.30 -19.16 3.15
N SER A 93 19.55 -18.70 2.15
CA SER A 93 20.08 -17.80 1.12
C SER A 93 20.11 -16.34 1.56
N VAL A 94 19.26 -15.93 2.49
CA VAL A 94 19.20 -14.54 2.98
C VAL A 94 20.48 -14.13 3.72
N LEU A 95 21.17 -15.07 4.33
CA LEU A 95 22.46 -14.81 4.99
C LEU A 95 23.59 -14.55 4.00
N ALA A 96 23.51 -15.15 2.81
CA ALA A 96 24.48 -14.97 1.73
C ALA A 96 24.09 -13.84 0.77
N MET A 97 22.78 -13.60 0.61
CA MET A 97 22.21 -12.59 -0.26
C MET A 97 21.10 -11.83 0.49
N PRO A 98 21.47 -10.91 1.40
CA PRO A 98 20.52 -10.22 2.28
C PRO A 98 19.48 -9.37 1.53
N ASP A 99 19.78 -8.94 0.32
CA ASP A 99 18.87 -8.16 -0.49
C ASP A 99 17.69 -8.98 -1.05
N ALA A 100 17.76 -10.31 -0.97
CA ALA A 100 16.73 -11.24 -1.44
C ALA A 100 16.18 -10.88 -2.85
N GLU A 101 17.03 -10.39 -3.73
CA GLU A 101 16.66 -9.75 -5.00
C GLU A 101 15.77 -10.65 -5.88
N ALA A 102 16.05 -11.95 -5.89
CA ALA A 102 15.28 -12.92 -6.65
C ALA A 102 13.81 -12.99 -6.22
N CYS A 103 13.54 -12.81 -4.92
CA CYS A 103 12.17 -12.76 -4.39
C CYS A 103 11.53 -11.39 -4.63
N LEU A 104 12.26 -10.32 -4.34
CA LEU A 104 11.75 -8.95 -4.48
C LEU A 104 11.37 -8.59 -5.91
N ARG A 105 12.09 -9.12 -6.90
CA ARG A 105 11.78 -8.88 -8.32
C ARG A 105 10.54 -9.62 -8.84
N GLN A 106 10.01 -10.53 -8.05
CA GLN A 106 8.83 -11.32 -8.40
C GLN A 106 7.57 -10.90 -7.62
N GLY A 107 7.67 -9.94 -6.73
CA GLY A 107 6.60 -9.41 -5.89
C GLY A 107 6.71 -9.90 -4.45
#